data_466c39bc59e5135723685db7ea02f036
#
_entry.id   466c39bc59e5135723685db7ea02f036
#
_cell.length_a   1.000
_cell.length_b   1.000
_cell.length_c   1.000
_cell.angle_alpha   90.00
_cell.angle_beta   90.00
_cell.angle_gamma   90.00
#
_symmetry.space_group_name_H-M   'P 1'
#
loop_
_entity.id
_entity.type
_entity.pdbx_description
1 polymer ?
#
loop_
_entity_poly.entity_id
_entity_poly.type
_entity_poly.pdbx_seq_one_letter_code
_entity_poly.pdbx_strand_id
1 'polypeptide(L)'
;MLATKRAGIRGELKSALFITLASLSLFGCGTQGAPLPPSANIPKAVTDLHITRKGDTVTLTWTAPEETTDGALVSKPGKMIVRRSTSDNPNVSVIGELPLVPVHKSQQARAQTFKDSLTDLLRNNSANFATYTAEALSGSGKGAGPSNSADVPLVPVPPPPGDLQLKVVPEGVSISWKQTWPPQNKTGLGTENVYRIMRRQADSKQQPIVVKQVNASSAAVMVIDTAIEWEKQYQYWVTPVTLWQNGDQQKGAVEGDDSQPVTITTHDIFPPAVPTGLQAVYSQVGQNSFIDLTWIPNQDPDLGGYNVYRHTDGTQPVKINNDLVKTPAFRDDKIQPGTRYFYSVSAVDLRSNESAKSEEASEVAPQQ
;
A
#
# COMPACT_ATOMS: atom_id res chain seq x y z
N MET A 1 4.76 -18.89 -64.86
CA MET A 1 4.56 -19.91 -65.87
C MET A 1 3.09 -20.21 -65.90
N LEU A 2 2.53 -19.79 -67.00
CA LEU A 2 1.44 -20.38 -67.80
C LEU A 2 0.12 -20.55 -67.05
N ALA A 3 -0.85 -19.79 -67.32
CA ALA A 3 -1.55 -19.50 -68.58
C ALA A 3 -2.76 -20.44 -68.78
N THR A 4 -3.86 -19.77 -68.94
CA THR A 4 -4.81 -19.79 -70.05
C THR A 4 -5.91 -20.85 -69.96
N LYS A 5 -7.14 -20.69 -70.34
CA LYS A 5 -7.85 -19.81 -71.26
C LYS A 5 -9.31 -20.26 -71.33
N ARG A 6 -10.25 -19.35 -71.48
CA ARG A 6 -11.33 -19.29 -72.47
C ARG A 6 -12.22 -20.52 -72.68
N ALA A 7 -13.43 -20.47 -72.94
CA ALA A 7 -14.38 -19.62 -73.64
C ALA A 7 -15.76 -20.34 -73.48
N GLY A 8 -16.91 -19.77 -73.42
CA GLY A 8 -17.63 -18.99 -74.35
C GLY A 8 -18.74 -19.83 -75.00
N ILE A 9 -19.92 -19.34 -75.06
CA ILE A 9 -20.80 -19.37 -76.20
C ILE A 9 -22.26 -19.21 -75.74
N ARG A 10 -22.81 -18.19 -76.19
CA ARG A 10 -24.14 -17.75 -76.52
C ARG A 10 -25.16 -18.88 -76.80
N GLY A 11 -26.36 -18.60 -76.41
CA GLY A 11 -27.58 -19.22 -76.93
C GLY A 11 -28.81 -18.50 -76.43
N GLU A 12 -29.22 -17.50 -77.20
CA GLU A 12 -30.55 -16.91 -77.09
C GLU A 12 -31.63 -17.97 -77.42
N LEU A 13 -32.72 -17.98 -76.63
CA LEU A 13 -34.03 -18.16 -77.28
C LEU A 13 -35.14 -17.56 -76.40
N LYS A 14 -35.86 -16.69 -77.08
CA LYS A 14 -37.09 -16.00 -76.68
C LYS A 14 -38.25 -17.03 -76.47
N SER A 15 -39.08 -16.77 -75.44
CA SER A 15 -40.56 -16.73 -75.54
C SER A 15 -41.12 -16.62 -74.15
N ALA A 16 -41.65 -15.52 -73.85
CA ALA A 16 -43.06 -15.19 -73.71
C ALA A 16 -43.89 -15.87 -72.60
N LEU A 17 -44.26 -15.01 -71.68
CA LEU A 17 -45.63 -14.86 -71.20
C LEU A 17 -46.12 -15.85 -70.12
N PHE A 18 -46.16 -15.42 -68.87
CA PHE A 18 -47.45 -15.24 -68.15
C PHE A 18 -47.20 -14.54 -66.83
N ILE A 19 -47.61 -13.31 -66.75
CA ILE A 19 -47.74 -12.54 -65.51
C ILE A 19 -48.97 -13.12 -64.77
N THR A 20 -48.75 -13.79 -63.66
CA THR A 20 -49.78 -13.94 -62.64
C THR A 20 -49.28 -13.27 -61.40
N LEU A 21 -49.74 -12.07 -61.20
CA LEU A 21 -49.61 -11.25 -60.03
C LEU A 21 -50.41 -11.88 -58.89
N ALA A 22 -49.80 -12.79 -58.12
CA ALA A 22 -50.37 -13.26 -56.86
C ALA A 22 -50.05 -12.24 -55.79
N SER A 23 -50.93 -11.30 -55.56
CA SER A 23 -50.95 -10.39 -54.40
C SER A 23 -51.16 -11.22 -53.12
N LEU A 24 -50.06 -11.64 -52.49
CA LEU A 24 -50.09 -12.10 -51.10
C LEU A 24 -50.26 -10.88 -50.21
N SER A 25 -51.51 -10.56 -49.91
CA SER A 25 -51.86 -9.69 -48.78
C SER A 25 -51.45 -10.40 -47.49
N LEU A 26 -50.27 -10.05 -46.99
CA LEU A 26 -49.90 -10.34 -45.62
C LEU A 26 -50.81 -9.52 -44.70
N PHE A 27 -51.95 -10.07 -44.34
CA PHE A 27 -52.71 -9.66 -43.18
C PHE A 27 -51.91 -10.10 -41.96
N GLY A 28 -50.96 -9.27 -41.56
CA GLY A 28 -50.36 -9.30 -40.23
C GLY A 28 -51.41 -8.85 -39.23
N CYS A 29 -52.30 -9.77 -38.82
CA CYS A 29 -53.06 -9.58 -37.59
C CYS A 29 -52.07 -9.57 -36.40
N GLY A 30 -51.43 -8.43 -36.18
CA GLY A 30 -50.86 -8.14 -34.88
C GLY A 30 -52.02 -8.02 -33.92
N THR A 31 -52.31 -9.08 -33.15
CA THR A 31 -53.16 -8.95 -31.98
C THR A 31 -52.49 -7.93 -31.06
N GLN A 32 -53.04 -6.76 -30.95
CA GLN A 32 -52.68 -5.83 -29.93
C GLN A 32 -52.82 -6.56 -28.60
N GLY A 33 -51.70 -6.85 -27.94
CA GLY A 33 -51.73 -7.36 -26.57
C GLY A 33 -52.58 -6.44 -25.71
N ALA A 34 -53.23 -6.99 -24.71
CA ALA A 34 -54.03 -6.20 -23.77
C ALA A 34 -53.19 -5.03 -23.29
N PRO A 35 -53.73 -3.80 -23.20
CA PRO A 35 -53.01 -2.65 -22.69
C PRO A 35 -52.44 -3.01 -21.35
N LEU A 36 -51.10 -2.94 -21.23
CA LEU A 36 -50.46 -3.12 -19.93
C LEU A 36 -50.99 -2.01 -18.99
N PRO A 37 -51.30 -2.34 -17.74
CA PRO A 37 -51.70 -1.34 -16.78
C PRO A 37 -50.57 -0.29 -16.67
N PRO A 38 -50.90 0.98 -16.41
CA PRO A 38 -49.89 2.05 -16.27
C PRO A 38 -48.89 1.64 -15.19
N SER A 39 -47.60 1.75 -15.51
CA SER A 39 -46.51 1.48 -14.56
C SER A 39 -46.74 2.25 -13.27
N ALA A 40 -46.69 1.55 -12.14
CA ALA A 40 -46.69 2.20 -10.82
C ALA A 40 -45.41 3.00 -10.55
N ASN A 41 -44.43 2.89 -11.45
CA ASN A 41 -43.11 3.54 -11.40
C ASN A 41 -42.41 3.34 -10.05
N ILE A 42 -42.54 2.16 -9.46
CA ILE A 42 -41.89 1.75 -8.21
C ILE A 42 -40.51 1.25 -8.53
N PRO A 43 -39.39 1.92 -8.09
CA PRO A 43 -38.05 1.46 -8.32
C PRO A 43 -37.82 0.06 -7.72
N LYS A 44 -37.02 -0.80 -8.36
CA LYS A 44 -36.57 -2.07 -7.77
C LYS A 44 -35.84 -1.81 -6.46
N ALA A 45 -35.88 -2.79 -5.56
CA ALA A 45 -35.09 -2.72 -4.34
C ALA A 45 -33.60 -2.76 -4.68
N VAL A 46 -32.80 -2.04 -3.91
CA VAL A 46 -31.32 -2.15 -3.93
C VAL A 46 -30.92 -3.52 -3.38
N THR A 47 -30.01 -4.21 -4.04
CA THR A 47 -29.55 -5.55 -3.64
C THR A 47 -28.04 -5.65 -3.41
N ASP A 48 -27.33 -4.58 -3.65
CA ASP A 48 -25.87 -4.48 -3.62
C ASP A 48 -25.37 -3.44 -2.61
N LEU A 49 -26.16 -3.16 -1.55
CA LEU A 49 -25.69 -2.30 -0.47
C LEU A 49 -24.44 -2.88 0.13
N HIS A 50 -23.35 -2.14 0.01
CA HIS A 50 -22.05 -2.41 0.61
C HIS A 50 -21.67 -1.32 1.57
N ILE A 51 -21.00 -1.69 2.68
CA ILE A 51 -20.53 -0.73 3.68
C ILE A 51 -19.05 -0.94 3.97
N THR A 52 -18.38 0.17 4.19
CA THR A 52 -17.02 0.21 4.73
C THR A 52 -16.98 1.13 5.93
N ARG A 53 -16.14 0.81 6.91
CA ARG A 53 -15.93 1.65 8.08
C ARG A 53 -14.46 2.01 8.20
N LYS A 54 -14.18 3.30 8.39
CA LYS A 54 -12.86 3.81 8.77
C LYS A 54 -13.01 4.82 9.90
N GLY A 55 -12.38 4.56 11.04
CA GLY A 55 -12.60 5.35 12.26
C GLY A 55 -14.06 5.37 12.67
N ASP A 56 -14.59 6.57 12.88
CA ASP A 56 -15.99 6.83 13.23
C ASP A 56 -16.89 7.00 12.00
N THR A 57 -16.35 6.89 10.79
CA THR A 57 -17.11 7.11 9.56
C THR A 57 -17.49 5.80 8.90
N VAL A 58 -18.77 5.61 8.64
CA VAL A 58 -19.32 4.53 7.80
C VAL A 58 -19.65 5.10 6.44
N THR A 59 -19.17 4.44 5.39
CA THR A 59 -19.49 4.77 4.01
C THR A 59 -20.35 3.66 3.43
N LEU A 60 -21.58 4.01 3.07
CA LEU A 60 -22.52 3.15 2.37
C LEU A 60 -22.39 3.41 0.88
N THR A 61 -22.39 2.35 0.07
CA THR A 61 -22.33 2.45 -1.39
C THR A 61 -23.29 1.43 -2.00
N TRP A 62 -24.05 1.85 -3.00
CA TRP A 62 -24.99 1.01 -3.74
C TRP A 62 -25.16 1.51 -5.16
N THR A 63 -25.72 0.68 -6.02
CA THR A 63 -26.12 1.07 -7.37
C THR A 63 -27.59 1.58 -7.35
N ALA A 64 -27.80 2.77 -7.85
CA ALA A 64 -29.15 3.32 -7.98
C ALA A 64 -29.98 2.45 -8.95
N PRO A 65 -31.21 2.02 -8.57
CA PRO A 65 -32.03 1.22 -9.45
C PRO A 65 -32.47 1.99 -10.71
N GLU A 66 -32.21 1.40 -11.87
CA GLU A 66 -32.60 1.96 -13.18
C GLU A 66 -34.00 1.55 -13.60
N GLU A 67 -34.44 0.40 -13.11
CA GLU A 67 -35.68 -0.23 -13.48
C GLU A 67 -36.69 -0.22 -12.33
N THR A 68 -37.94 -0.24 -12.73
CA THR A 68 -39.09 -0.42 -11.85
C THR A 68 -39.40 -1.90 -11.65
N THR A 69 -40.25 -2.23 -10.69
CA THR A 69 -40.69 -3.62 -10.39
C THR A 69 -41.39 -4.29 -11.55
N ASP A 70 -41.93 -3.53 -12.47
CA ASP A 70 -42.60 -4.02 -13.71
C ASP A 70 -41.66 -4.01 -14.92
N GLY A 71 -40.36 -3.80 -14.73
CA GLY A 71 -39.34 -3.84 -15.77
C GLY A 71 -39.24 -2.61 -16.66
N ALA A 72 -40.02 -1.57 -16.40
CA ALA A 72 -39.86 -0.29 -17.07
C ALA A 72 -38.70 0.55 -16.51
N LEU A 73 -38.23 1.56 -17.24
CA LEU A 73 -37.27 2.50 -16.71
C LEU A 73 -37.93 3.43 -15.66
N VAL A 74 -37.18 3.78 -14.63
CA VAL A 74 -37.62 4.74 -13.62
C VAL A 74 -37.77 6.11 -14.27
N SER A 75 -39.01 6.53 -14.52
CA SER A 75 -39.33 7.78 -15.20
C SER A 75 -39.67 8.93 -14.22
N LYS A 76 -40.08 8.60 -12.99
CA LYS A 76 -40.41 9.56 -11.92
C LYS A 76 -39.60 9.20 -10.66
N PRO A 77 -38.29 9.46 -10.65
CA PRO A 77 -37.46 9.20 -9.48
C PRO A 77 -37.89 10.09 -8.30
N GLY A 78 -37.84 9.56 -7.11
CA GLY A 78 -38.07 10.29 -5.86
C GLY A 78 -36.76 10.41 -5.08
N LYS A 79 -36.66 9.69 -3.97
CA LYS A 79 -35.52 9.75 -3.07
C LYS A 79 -35.04 8.37 -2.63
N MET A 80 -33.77 8.30 -2.22
CA MET A 80 -33.24 7.21 -1.43
C MET A 80 -33.39 7.55 0.04
N ILE A 81 -33.81 6.60 0.85
CA ILE A 81 -33.85 6.70 2.31
C ILE A 81 -32.82 5.75 2.88
N VAL A 82 -31.93 6.28 3.71
CA VAL A 82 -30.96 5.48 4.46
C VAL A 82 -31.44 5.34 5.90
N ARG A 83 -31.46 4.09 6.39
CA ARG A 83 -31.94 3.76 7.72
C ARG A 83 -30.85 3.04 8.51
N ARG A 84 -30.90 3.22 9.82
CA ARG A 84 -30.01 2.56 10.78
C ARG A 84 -30.81 2.07 11.98
N SER A 85 -30.44 0.89 12.48
CA SER A 85 -30.83 0.35 13.79
C SER A 85 -29.58 -0.14 14.53
N THR A 86 -29.70 -0.52 15.79
CA THR A 86 -28.60 -1.10 16.58
C THR A 86 -29.02 -2.43 17.17
N SER A 87 -28.06 -3.28 17.54
CA SER A 87 -28.35 -4.64 18.05
C SER A 87 -29.14 -4.64 19.36
N ASP A 88 -29.11 -3.55 20.14
CA ASP A 88 -29.87 -3.37 21.39
C ASP A 88 -31.19 -2.60 21.17
N ASN A 89 -31.35 -1.91 20.03
CA ASN A 89 -32.55 -1.20 19.68
C ASN A 89 -32.95 -1.49 18.20
N PRO A 90 -33.85 -2.43 17.95
CA PRO A 90 -34.28 -2.79 16.60
C PRO A 90 -35.13 -1.72 15.93
N ASN A 91 -35.55 -0.64 16.63
CA ASN A 91 -36.25 0.46 16.02
C ASN A 91 -35.42 1.13 14.95
N VAL A 92 -35.93 1.13 13.73
CA VAL A 92 -35.25 1.66 12.55
C VAL A 92 -35.41 3.16 12.49
N SER A 93 -34.33 3.91 12.50
CA SER A 93 -34.30 5.36 12.34
C SER A 93 -33.86 5.77 10.94
N VAL A 94 -34.50 6.76 10.36
CA VAL A 94 -34.03 7.41 9.14
C VAL A 94 -32.87 8.33 9.51
N ILE A 95 -31.71 8.08 8.92
CA ILE A 95 -30.49 8.86 9.18
C ILE A 95 -30.09 9.76 8.02
N GLY A 96 -30.71 9.57 6.85
CA GLY A 96 -30.46 10.43 5.70
C GLY A 96 -31.38 10.16 4.53
N GLU A 97 -31.51 11.17 3.69
CA GLU A 97 -32.24 11.15 2.46
C GLU A 97 -31.39 11.79 1.36
N LEU A 98 -31.39 11.19 0.16
CA LEU A 98 -30.72 11.75 -1.02
C LEU A 98 -31.63 11.63 -2.24
N PRO A 99 -31.46 12.46 -3.28
CA PRO A 99 -32.17 12.27 -4.53
C PRO A 99 -31.86 10.91 -5.14
N LEU A 100 -32.89 10.20 -5.59
CA LEU A 100 -32.69 9.03 -6.47
C LEU A 100 -32.30 9.55 -7.85
N VAL A 101 -31.05 9.30 -8.27
CA VAL A 101 -30.55 9.68 -9.59
C VAL A 101 -30.44 8.43 -10.44
N PRO A 102 -31.46 8.08 -11.23
CA PRO A 102 -31.41 6.91 -12.11
C PRO A 102 -30.43 7.16 -13.24
N VAL A 103 -29.78 6.09 -13.67
CA VAL A 103 -28.83 6.14 -14.79
C VAL A 103 -29.59 5.93 -16.10
N HIS A 104 -29.40 6.82 -17.07
CA HIS A 104 -29.90 6.60 -18.43
C HIS A 104 -29.03 5.58 -19.17
N LYS A 105 -29.63 4.79 -20.05
CA LYS A 105 -29.04 3.65 -20.80
C LYS A 105 -27.65 3.85 -21.43
N SER A 106 -27.12 5.06 -21.47
CA SER A 106 -25.83 5.39 -22.08
C SER A 106 -24.70 5.69 -21.10
N GLN A 107 -24.96 5.66 -19.78
CA GLN A 107 -23.97 5.94 -18.75
C GLN A 107 -23.77 4.71 -17.90
N GLN A 108 -22.49 4.44 -17.51
CA GLN A 108 -22.19 3.39 -16.53
C GLN A 108 -23.01 3.59 -15.25
N ALA A 109 -23.53 2.49 -14.70
CA ALA A 109 -24.24 2.49 -13.43
C ALA A 109 -23.48 3.35 -12.40
N ARG A 110 -24.13 4.40 -11.86
CA ARG A 110 -23.51 5.27 -10.89
C ARG A 110 -23.71 4.73 -9.49
N ALA A 111 -22.61 4.40 -8.83
CA ALA A 111 -22.64 4.15 -7.41
C ALA A 111 -23.06 5.44 -6.67
N GLN A 112 -24.11 5.33 -5.86
CA GLN A 112 -24.48 6.36 -4.89
C GLN A 112 -23.78 6.06 -3.57
N THR A 113 -23.42 7.11 -2.86
CA THR A 113 -22.69 7.00 -1.59
C THR A 113 -23.34 7.86 -0.54
N PHE A 114 -23.43 7.33 0.68
CA PHE A 114 -23.85 8.06 1.88
C PHE A 114 -22.81 7.84 2.98
N LYS A 115 -22.52 8.89 3.76
CA LYS A 115 -21.62 8.80 4.91
C LYS A 115 -22.39 9.06 6.20
N ASP A 116 -22.19 8.16 7.17
CA ASP A 116 -22.73 8.29 8.52
C ASP A 116 -21.60 8.38 9.54
N SER A 117 -21.79 9.20 10.57
CA SER A 117 -20.88 9.31 11.70
C SER A 117 -21.36 8.46 12.87
N LEU A 118 -20.48 7.61 13.38
CA LEU A 118 -20.74 6.78 14.54
C LEU A 118 -20.35 7.45 15.88
N THR A 119 -19.82 8.67 15.86
CA THR A 119 -19.22 9.31 17.05
C THR A 119 -20.15 9.28 18.27
N ASP A 120 -21.42 9.60 18.10
CA ASP A 120 -22.38 9.59 19.22
C ASP A 120 -22.74 8.17 19.68
N LEU A 121 -22.85 7.21 18.74
CA LEU A 121 -23.10 5.81 19.06
C LEU A 121 -21.93 5.21 19.83
N LEU A 122 -20.70 5.45 19.40
CA LEU A 122 -19.49 4.93 20.05
C LEU A 122 -19.29 5.49 21.46
N ARG A 123 -19.77 6.72 21.72
CA ARG A 123 -19.68 7.36 23.04
C ARG A 123 -20.77 6.90 24.00
N ASN A 124 -22.00 6.73 23.51
CA ASN A 124 -23.20 6.67 24.35
C ASN A 124 -23.91 5.32 24.33
N ASN A 125 -23.52 4.41 23.44
CA ASN A 125 -24.20 3.14 23.22
C ASN A 125 -23.31 1.93 23.59
N SER A 126 -23.92 0.86 24.06
CA SER A 126 -23.29 -0.44 24.37
C SER A 126 -23.62 -1.53 23.35
N ALA A 127 -24.39 -1.21 22.30
CA ALA A 127 -24.71 -2.14 21.23
C ALA A 127 -23.47 -2.68 20.54
N ASN A 128 -23.50 -3.94 20.13
CA ASN A 128 -22.39 -4.58 19.43
C ASN A 128 -22.29 -4.15 17.95
N PHE A 129 -23.45 -3.94 17.31
CA PHE A 129 -23.52 -3.65 15.87
C PHE A 129 -24.55 -2.56 15.56
N ALA A 130 -24.27 -1.81 14.51
CA ALA A 130 -25.24 -1.00 13.79
C ALA A 130 -25.57 -1.67 12.45
N THR A 131 -26.86 -1.77 12.14
CA THR A 131 -27.39 -2.37 10.91
C THR A 131 -27.94 -1.29 10.00
N TYR A 132 -27.56 -1.31 8.74
CA TYR A 132 -27.96 -0.32 7.74
C TYR A 132 -28.77 -0.96 6.63
N THR A 133 -29.75 -0.19 6.11
CA THR A 133 -30.49 -0.49 4.89
C THR A 133 -30.71 0.79 4.09
N ALA A 134 -30.91 0.64 2.77
CA ALA A 134 -31.26 1.72 1.86
C ALA A 134 -32.52 1.36 1.10
N GLU A 135 -33.41 2.32 0.84
CA GLU A 135 -34.63 2.11 0.08
C GLU A 135 -34.84 3.18 -0.97
N ALA A 136 -35.12 2.75 -2.20
CA ALA A 136 -35.41 3.63 -3.31
C ALA A 136 -36.93 3.90 -3.38
N LEU A 137 -37.32 5.17 -3.36
CA LEU A 137 -38.72 5.60 -3.49
C LEU A 137 -38.96 6.30 -4.82
N SER A 138 -40.12 6.09 -5.38
CA SER A 138 -40.65 6.86 -6.52
C SER A 138 -40.99 8.29 -6.11
N GLY A 139 -41.25 9.15 -7.08
CA GLY A 139 -41.74 10.53 -6.80
C GLY A 139 -43.09 10.59 -6.06
N SER A 140 -43.86 9.50 -6.04
CA SER A 140 -45.08 9.35 -5.23
C SER A 140 -44.83 8.75 -3.83
N GLY A 141 -43.57 8.52 -3.46
CA GLY A 141 -43.18 7.98 -2.16
C GLY A 141 -43.34 6.46 -2.00
N LYS A 142 -43.55 5.71 -3.09
CA LYS A 142 -43.68 4.25 -3.07
C LYS A 142 -42.35 3.60 -3.37
N GLY A 143 -41.97 2.57 -2.61
CA GLY A 143 -40.77 1.76 -2.79
C GLY A 143 -41.08 0.26 -2.86
N ALA A 144 -40.11 -0.53 -3.33
CA ALA A 144 -40.17 -2.00 -3.38
C ALA A 144 -39.69 -2.64 -2.06
N GLY A 145 -39.40 -1.84 -1.06
CA GLY A 145 -38.83 -2.28 0.22
C GLY A 145 -37.34 -1.97 0.38
N PRO A 146 -36.81 -2.26 1.56
CA PRO A 146 -35.39 -2.02 1.85
C PRO A 146 -34.46 -2.94 1.07
N SER A 147 -33.19 -2.51 0.98
CA SER A 147 -32.08 -3.31 0.45
C SER A 147 -31.76 -4.55 1.30
N ASN A 148 -30.75 -5.31 0.87
CA ASN A 148 -30.03 -6.17 1.81
C ASN A 148 -29.53 -5.34 3.01
N SER A 149 -29.48 -5.97 4.18
CA SER A 149 -28.88 -5.36 5.37
C SER A 149 -27.36 -5.51 5.38
N ALA A 150 -26.68 -4.56 6.01
CA ALA A 150 -25.25 -4.60 6.22
C ALA A 150 -24.88 -4.12 7.64
N ASP A 151 -24.05 -4.90 8.34
CA ASP A 151 -23.74 -4.69 9.75
C ASP A 151 -22.34 -4.11 9.94
N VAL A 152 -22.21 -3.20 10.89
CA VAL A 152 -20.95 -2.59 11.30
C VAL A 152 -20.74 -2.79 12.80
N PRO A 153 -19.60 -3.34 13.24
CA PRO A 153 -19.30 -3.44 14.67
C PRO A 153 -19.12 -2.05 15.28
N LEU A 154 -19.63 -1.84 16.50
CA LEU A 154 -19.54 -0.57 17.23
C LEU A 154 -18.35 -0.53 18.20
N VAL A 155 -17.25 -1.22 17.87
CA VAL A 155 -16.03 -1.16 18.67
C VAL A 155 -15.31 0.20 18.45
N PRO A 156 -14.78 0.81 19.53
CA PRO A 156 -13.97 2.01 19.40
C PRO A 156 -12.62 1.69 18.74
N VAL A 157 -12.09 2.64 17.99
CA VAL A 157 -10.77 2.53 17.37
C VAL A 157 -9.87 3.60 17.97
N PRO A 158 -8.58 3.31 18.25
CA PRO A 158 -7.65 4.35 18.72
C PRO A 158 -7.56 5.50 17.73
N PRO A 159 -7.39 6.74 18.19
CA PRO A 159 -7.04 7.83 17.31
C PRO A 159 -5.68 7.57 16.66
N PRO A 160 -5.41 8.13 15.47
CA PRO A 160 -4.10 8.00 14.84
C PRO A 160 -3.03 8.61 15.75
N PRO A 161 -1.83 7.99 15.84
CA PRO A 161 -0.76 8.55 16.62
C PRO A 161 -0.33 9.91 16.07
N GLY A 162 -0.13 10.87 16.96
CA GLY A 162 0.52 12.14 16.65
C GLY A 162 2.05 12.00 16.67
N ASP A 163 2.75 13.01 16.19
CA ASP A 163 4.20 13.15 16.32
C ASP A 163 5.00 11.92 15.82
N LEU A 164 4.62 11.38 14.65
CA LEU A 164 5.37 10.32 14.00
C LEU A 164 6.79 10.82 13.67
N GLN A 165 7.80 10.18 14.28
CA GLN A 165 9.22 10.51 14.08
C GLN A 165 9.88 9.44 13.21
N LEU A 166 10.62 9.88 12.20
CA LEU A 166 11.43 9.03 11.35
C LEU A 166 12.91 9.41 11.49
N LYS A 167 13.76 8.41 11.56
CA LYS A 167 15.21 8.60 11.57
C LYS A 167 15.88 7.52 10.75
N VAL A 168 16.81 7.90 9.89
CA VAL A 168 17.70 6.95 9.22
C VAL A 168 18.71 6.42 10.24
N VAL A 169 18.87 5.11 10.27
CA VAL A 169 19.81 4.37 11.13
C VAL A 169 20.58 3.37 10.27
N PRO A 170 21.71 2.82 10.72
CA PRO A 170 22.49 1.88 9.90
C PRO A 170 21.69 0.69 9.35
N GLU A 171 20.73 0.22 10.14
CA GLU A 171 19.89 -0.93 9.78
C GLU A 171 18.70 -0.59 8.87
N GLY A 172 18.43 0.73 8.64
CA GLY A 172 17.28 1.16 7.83
C GLY A 172 16.62 2.44 8.32
N VAL A 173 15.28 2.41 8.49
CA VAL A 173 14.50 3.54 9.00
C VAL A 173 13.88 3.19 10.34
N SER A 174 14.26 3.92 11.37
CA SER A 174 13.63 3.88 12.69
C SER A 174 12.36 4.73 12.68
N ILE A 175 11.25 4.13 13.09
CA ILE A 175 9.92 4.73 13.15
C ILE A 175 9.48 4.72 14.61
N SER A 176 9.14 5.88 15.17
CA SER A 176 8.67 5.99 16.55
C SER A 176 7.57 7.04 16.69
N TRP A 177 6.69 6.86 17.69
CA TRP A 177 5.61 7.80 17.99
C TRP A 177 5.20 7.73 19.46
N LYS A 178 4.42 8.75 19.88
CA LYS A 178 3.77 8.72 21.18
C LYS A 178 2.51 7.86 21.12
N GLN A 179 2.36 6.99 22.09
CA GLN A 179 1.20 6.14 22.25
C GLN A 179 -0.08 6.98 22.46
N THR A 180 -1.14 6.61 21.76
CA THR A 180 -2.50 7.09 22.00
C THR A 180 -3.36 5.94 22.52
N TRP A 181 -4.14 6.20 23.55
CA TRP A 181 -4.99 5.15 24.14
C TRP A 181 -6.36 5.14 23.47
N PRO A 182 -6.93 3.95 23.17
CA PRO A 182 -8.25 3.86 22.61
C PRO A 182 -9.31 4.32 23.63
N PRO A 183 -10.44 4.82 23.17
CA PRO A 183 -11.61 5.02 24.02
C PRO A 183 -12.04 3.70 24.69
N GLN A 184 -12.72 3.79 25.83
CA GLN A 184 -13.21 2.60 26.52
C GLN A 184 -14.19 1.83 25.63
N ASN A 185 -13.93 0.53 25.44
CA ASN A 185 -14.89 -0.37 24.79
C ASN A 185 -16.07 -0.64 25.74
N LYS A 186 -17.28 -0.28 25.30
CA LYS A 186 -18.54 -0.50 26.04
C LYS A 186 -19.36 -1.65 25.47
N THR A 187 -18.93 -2.23 24.36
CA THR A 187 -19.63 -3.35 23.71
C THR A 187 -19.32 -4.68 24.39
N GLY A 188 -20.13 -5.70 24.12
CA GLY A 188 -19.85 -7.07 24.53
C GLY A 188 -18.81 -7.80 23.67
N LEU A 189 -18.21 -7.13 22.68
CA LEU A 189 -17.22 -7.71 21.79
C LEU A 189 -15.83 -7.73 22.44
N GLY A 190 -15.11 -8.85 22.30
CA GLY A 190 -13.67 -8.90 22.62
C GLY A 190 -12.89 -8.02 21.65
N THR A 191 -11.93 -7.24 22.16
CA THR A 191 -11.14 -6.33 21.31
C THR A 191 -9.66 -6.38 21.63
N GLU A 192 -8.83 -6.28 20.57
CA GLU A 192 -7.39 -6.07 20.64
C GLU A 192 -7.05 -4.89 19.74
N ASN A 193 -6.25 -3.95 20.26
CA ASN A 193 -5.83 -2.78 19.49
C ASN A 193 -4.39 -2.95 19.01
N VAL A 194 -4.17 -2.71 17.73
CA VAL A 194 -2.86 -2.79 17.07
C VAL A 194 -2.62 -1.56 16.20
N TYR A 195 -1.35 -1.28 15.91
CA TYR A 195 -0.94 -0.30 14.93
C TYR A 195 -0.28 -0.99 13.74
N ARG A 196 -0.72 -0.67 12.52
CA ARG A 196 -0.06 -1.06 11.28
C ARG A 196 0.81 0.09 10.78
N ILE A 197 2.11 -0.17 10.66
CA ILE A 197 3.05 0.76 10.06
C ILE A 197 3.01 0.54 8.55
N MET A 198 2.67 1.58 7.83
CA MET A 198 2.51 1.57 6.38
C MET A 198 3.67 2.31 5.72
N ARG A 199 4.13 1.80 4.60
CA ARG A 199 5.16 2.44 3.77
C ARG A 199 4.74 2.47 2.31
N ARG A 200 5.11 3.55 1.63
CA ARG A 200 5.06 3.70 0.17
C ARG A 200 6.33 4.40 -0.29
N GLN A 201 6.92 3.99 -1.40
CA GLN A 201 7.95 4.78 -2.06
C GLN A 201 7.28 6.03 -2.68
N ALA A 202 7.85 7.22 -2.48
CA ALA A 202 7.16 8.49 -2.75
C ALA A 202 6.71 8.63 -4.22
N ASP A 203 7.55 8.23 -5.17
CA ASP A 203 7.27 8.37 -6.61
C ASP A 203 6.68 7.10 -7.25
N SER A 204 6.30 6.11 -6.44
CA SER A 204 5.78 4.84 -6.94
C SER A 204 4.26 4.85 -7.04
N LYS A 205 3.73 4.25 -8.12
CA LYS A 205 2.31 3.90 -8.26
C LYS A 205 1.93 2.60 -7.56
N GLN A 206 2.89 1.96 -6.90
CA GLN A 206 2.64 0.72 -6.16
C GLN A 206 1.74 0.97 -4.95
N GLN A 207 0.97 -0.05 -4.60
CA GLN A 207 0.15 -0.01 -3.39
C GLN A 207 1.05 0.05 -2.15
N PRO A 208 0.61 0.74 -1.09
CA PRO A 208 1.31 0.74 0.18
C PRO A 208 1.48 -0.68 0.72
N ILE A 209 2.56 -0.91 1.43
CA ILE A 209 2.82 -2.17 2.12
C ILE A 209 2.74 -1.99 3.64
N VAL A 210 2.36 -3.07 4.33
CA VAL A 210 2.47 -3.14 5.79
C VAL A 210 3.90 -3.54 6.14
N VAL A 211 4.64 -2.62 6.75
CA VAL A 211 6.01 -2.88 7.25
C VAL A 211 5.96 -3.79 8.46
N LYS A 212 5.12 -3.45 9.44
CA LYS A 212 4.94 -4.20 10.68
C LYS A 212 3.59 -3.91 11.32
N GLN A 213 3.08 -4.88 12.07
CA GLN A 213 1.96 -4.70 13.00
C GLN A 213 2.49 -4.84 14.41
N VAL A 214 2.12 -3.93 15.29
CA VAL A 214 2.54 -3.91 16.70
C VAL A 214 1.33 -3.76 17.60
N ASN A 215 1.39 -4.36 18.81
CA ASN A 215 0.32 -4.23 19.78
C ASN A 215 0.30 -2.83 20.39
N ALA A 216 -0.89 -2.26 20.57
CA ALA A 216 -1.08 -0.93 21.12
C ALA A 216 -0.88 -0.86 22.66
N SER A 217 -0.58 -1.95 23.34
CA SER A 217 -0.36 -1.97 24.80
C SER A 217 1.03 -1.47 25.24
N SER A 218 1.96 -1.25 24.31
CA SER A 218 3.33 -0.82 24.63
C SER A 218 3.41 0.70 24.79
N ALA A 219 3.96 1.19 25.89
CA ALA A 219 4.04 2.63 26.22
C ALA A 219 4.90 3.48 25.27
N ALA A 220 5.86 2.88 24.60
CA ALA A 220 6.64 3.49 23.53
C ALA A 220 6.83 2.46 22.42
N VAL A 221 6.58 2.87 21.20
CA VAL A 221 6.78 2.02 20.03
C VAL A 221 7.93 2.57 19.22
N MET A 222 8.96 1.72 19.03
CA MET A 222 10.02 1.95 18.07
C MET A 222 10.12 0.71 17.19
N VAL A 223 10.06 0.91 15.88
CA VAL A 223 10.18 -0.13 14.87
C VAL A 223 11.25 0.27 13.89
N ILE A 224 12.11 -0.66 13.49
CA ILE A 224 13.06 -0.44 12.41
C ILE A 224 12.56 -1.18 11.17
N ASP A 225 12.45 -0.46 10.06
CA ASP A 225 12.20 -1.00 8.74
C ASP A 225 13.55 -1.25 8.06
N THR A 226 13.95 -2.50 8.00
CA THR A 226 15.21 -2.94 7.37
C THR A 226 15.06 -3.27 5.89
N ALA A 227 13.82 -3.30 5.38
CA ALA A 227 13.53 -3.67 3.99
C ALA A 227 13.47 -2.43 3.07
N ILE A 228 14.32 -1.46 3.31
CA ILE A 228 14.47 -0.26 2.49
C ILE A 228 15.59 -0.44 1.45
N GLU A 229 15.56 0.40 0.43
CA GLU A 229 16.71 0.66 -0.42
C GLU A 229 17.30 2.02 -0.06
N TRP A 230 18.62 2.13 -0.08
CA TRP A 230 19.30 3.40 0.11
C TRP A 230 19.10 4.33 -1.10
N GLU A 231 19.22 5.65 -0.86
CA GLU A 231 19.03 6.72 -1.87
C GLU A 231 17.61 6.73 -2.46
N LYS A 232 16.63 6.31 -1.68
CA LYS A 232 15.21 6.37 -2.05
C LYS A 232 14.44 7.28 -1.10
N GLN A 233 13.31 7.77 -1.58
CA GLN A 233 12.38 8.54 -0.76
C GLN A 233 11.16 7.66 -0.43
N TYR A 234 10.86 7.55 0.86
CA TYR A 234 9.74 6.80 1.39
C TYR A 234 8.80 7.70 2.18
N GLN A 235 7.53 7.35 2.12
CA GLN A 235 6.47 7.94 2.92
C GLN A 235 5.93 6.87 3.89
N TYR A 236 5.89 7.21 5.18
CA TYR A 236 5.38 6.35 6.24
C TYR A 236 4.19 6.98 6.92
N TRP A 237 3.25 6.15 7.33
CA TRP A 237 2.16 6.51 8.22
C TRP A 237 1.77 5.32 9.07
N VAL A 238 0.97 5.56 10.10
CA VAL A 238 0.49 4.54 11.02
C VAL A 238 -1.03 4.52 10.99
N THR A 239 -1.60 3.34 10.77
CA THR A 239 -3.04 3.08 10.81
C THR A 239 -3.37 2.31 12.08
N PRO A 240 -4.12 2.89 13.02
CA PRO A 240 -4.63 2.15 14.18
C PRO A 240 -5.71 1.17 13.72
N VAL A 241 -5.77 0.00 14.34
CA VAL A 241 -6.74 -1.05 14.01
C VAL A 241 -7.26 -1.67 15.29
N THR A 242 -8.57 -1.82 15.40
CA THR A 242 -9.20 -2.65 16.41
C THR A 242 -9.60 -3.99 15.81
N LEU A 243 -8.95 -5.04 16.24
CA LEU A 243 -9.38 -6.41 15.99
C LEU A 243 -10.52 -6.72 16.96
N TRP A 244 -11.59 -7.35 16.46
CA TRP A 244 -12.75 -7.66 17.30
C TRP A 244 -13.22 -9.10 17.08
N GLN A 245 -13.83 -9.67 18.10
CA GLN A 245 -14.48 -10.98 18.02
C GLN A 245 -15.78 -11.00 18.82
N ASN A 246 -16.75 -11.76 18.33
CA ASN A 246 -18.03 -12.03 18.96
C ASN A 246 -18.15 -13.54 19.17
N GLY A 247 -17.73 -14.02 20.34
CA GLY A 247 -17.54 -15.43 20.58
C GLY A 247 -16.56 -16.06 19.59
N ASP A 248 -16.77 -17.31 19.24
CA ASP A 248 -15.89 -18.05 18.32
C ASP A 248 -16.30 -17.93 16.84
N GLN A 249 -17.46 -17.33 16.56
CA GLN A 249 -18.07 -17.39 15.23
C GLN A 249 -17.85 -16.18 14.34
N GLN A 250 -17.65 -15.01 14.92
CA GLN A 250 -17.49 -13.76 14.17
C GLN A 250 -16.24 -13.02 14.63
N LYS A 251 -15.40 -12.66 13.70
CA LYS A 251 -14.21 -11.83 13.95
C LYS A 251 -13.94 -10.91 12.76
N GLY A 252 -13.28 -9.81 13.02
CA GLY A 252 -12.92 -8.86 12.00
C GLY A 252 -11.97 -7.78 12.50
N ALA A 253 -11.78 -6.78 11.67
CA ALA A 253 -10.94 -5.63 11.96
C ALA A 253 -11.66 -4.34 11.56
N VAL A 254 -11.47 -3.29 12.34
CA VAL A 254 -11.88 -1.94 11.99
C VAL A 254 -10.64 -1.07 11.98
N GLU A 255 -10.38 -0.45 10.84
CA GLU A 255 -9.29 0.51 10.70
C GLU A 255 -9.72 1.90 11.16
N GLY A 256 -8.85 2.58 11.90
CA GLY A 256 -8.99 3.98 12.24
C GLY A 256 -8.46 4.90 11.15
N ASP A 257 -8.48 6.20 11.44
CA ASP A 257 -7.89 7.18 10.54
C ASP A 257 -6.36 7.04 10.52
N ASP A 258 -5.77 7.27 9.37
CA ASP A 258 -4.32 7.23 9.22
C ASP A 258 -3.68 8.45 9.91
N SER A 259 -2.49 8.26 10.48
CA SER A 259 -1.68 9.41 10.90
C SER A 259 -1.30 10.26 9.69
N GLN A 260 -0.87 11.50 9.94
CA GLN A 260 -0.29 12.31 8.87
C GLN A 260 0.95 11.59 8.32
N PRO A 261 1.05 11.44 7.00
CA PRO A 261 2.21 10.81 6.39
C PRO A 261 3.47 11.66 6.58
N VAL A 262 4.57 11.01 6.94
CA VAL A 262 5.90 11.64 7.05
C VAL A 262 6.81 11.07 5.96
N THR A 263 7.56 11.94 5.31
CA THR A 263 8.47 11.58 4.23
C THR A 263 9.91 11.61 4.71
N ILE A 264 10.71 10.63 4.31
CA ILE A 264 12.14 10.53 4.61
C ILE A 264 12.90 10.07 3.37
N THR A 265 14.12 10.62 3.18
CA THR A 265 15.07 10.13 2.18
C THR A 265 16.13 9.30 2.89
N THR A 266 16.39 8.11 2.39
CA THR A 266 17.29 7.15 3.00
C THR A 266 18.73 7.36 2.50
N HIS A 267 19.36 8.49 2.88
CA HIS A 267 20.79 8.68 2.60
C HIS A 267 21.61 7.78 3.49
N ASP A 268 22.49 7.00 2.89
CA ASP A 268 23.46 6.22 3.63
C ASP A 268 24.68 7.09 3.98
N ILE A 269 24.78 7.41 5.25
CA ILE A 269 25.86 8.21 5.83
C ILE A 269 26.66 7.44 6.88
N PHE A 270 26.47 6.13 6.94
CA PHE A 270 27.02 5.26 7.97
C PHE A 270 28.25 4.54 7.46
N PRO A 271 29.46 4.85 7.98
CA PRO A 271 30.66 4.14 7.56
C PRO A 271 30.65 2.69 8.07
N PRO A 272 31.42 1.81 7.41
CA PRO A 272 31.65 0.45 7.91
C PRO A 272 32.31 0.43 9.30
N ALA A 273 32.32 -0.73 9.92
CA ALA A 273 33.06 -0.93 11.16
C ALA A 273 34.56 -0.63 10.99
N VAL A 274 35.20 -0.16 12.05
CA VAL A 274 36.64 0.11 12.05
C VAL A 274 37.39 -1.22 11.89
N PRO A 275 38.33 -1.36 10.94
CA PRO A 275 39.16 -2.55 10.79
C PRO A 275 39.95 -2.88 12.07
N THR A 276 40.09 -4.15 12.37
CA THR A 276 40.81 -4.62 13.57
C THR A 276 41.90 -5.64 13.23
N GLY A 277 42.79 -5.89 14.17
CA GLY A 277 43.84 -6.92 14.03
C GLY A 277 44.89 -6.61 12.99
N LEU A 278 45.14 -5.32 12.72
CA LEU A 278 46.22 -4.90 11.81
C LEU A 278 47.58 -5.37 12.32
N GLN A 279 48.31 -6.02 11.43
CA GLN A 279 49.68 -6.49 11.62
C GLN A 279 50.57 -5.93 10.51
N ALA A 280 51.79 -5.60 10.83
CA ALA A 280 52.80 -5.16 9.89
C ALA A 280 54.04 -6.07 10.07
N VAL A 281 54.52 -6.67 8.97
CA VAL A 281 55.64 -7.61 8.99
C VAL A 281 56.63 -7.24 7.89
N TYR A 282 57.86 -6.95 8.28
CA TYR A 282 58.94 -6.76 7.32
C TYR A 282 59.29 -8.07 6.62
N SER A 283 59.50 -8.00 5.32
CA SER A 283 59.94 -9.10 4.49
C SER A 283 60.93 -8.65 3.43
N GLN A 284 61.83 -9.56 3.02
CA GLN A 284 62.79 -9.32 1.96
C GLN A 284 62.86 -10.50 1.00
N VAL A 285 62.79 -10.21 -0.29
CA VAL A 285 62.96 -11.23 -1.34
C VAL A 285 64.05 -10.75 -2.31
N GLY A 286 65.22 -11.37 -2.27
CA GLY A 286 66.37 -10.91 -3.02
C GLY A 286 66.83 -9.50 -2.48
N GLN A 287 66.87 -8.50 -3.36
CA GLN A 287 67.19 -7.12 -3.02
C GLN A 287 65.95 -6.27 -2.73
N ASN A 288 64.74 -6.80 -2.87
CA ASN A 288 63.50 -6.06 -2.67
C ASN A 288 63.03 -6.22 -1.23
N SER A 289 62.95 -5.13 -0.51
CA SER A 289 62.42 -5.01 0.86
C SER A 289 61.02 -4.44 0.82
N PHE A 290 60.11 -4.96 1.63
CA PHE A 290 58.75 -4.49 1.74
C PHE A 290 58.18 -4.79 3.15
N ILE A 291 57.09 -4.12 3.49
CA ILE A 291 56.30 -4.43 4.68
C ILE A 291 54.95 -4.94 4.23
N ASP A 292 54.64 -6.16 4.60
CA ASP A 292 53.30 -6.74 4.37
C ASP A 292 52.39 -6.39 5.56
N LEU A 293 51.20 -5.91 5.20
CA LEU A 293 50.14 -5.56 6.13
C LEU A 293 48.97 -6.57 5.95
N THR A 294 48.46 -7.03 7.06
CA THR A 294 47.25 -7.88 7.07
C THR A 294 46.32 -7.44 8.22
N TRP A 295 45.02 -7.59 8.04
CA TRP A 295 44.02 -7.27 9.07
C TRP A 295 42.79 -8.20 8.98
N ILE A 296 41.92 -8.17 9.98
CA ILE A 296 40.70 -8.95 9.99
C ILE A 296 39.70 -8.31 9.01
N PRO A 297 39.15 -9.10 8.05
CA PRO A 297 38.18 -8.56 7.07
C PRO A 297 36.90 -8.10 7.74
N ASN A 298 36.41 -6.93 7.35
CA ASN A 298 35.10 -6.44 7.73
C ASN A 298 33.97 -7.30 7.17
N GLN A 299 32.86 -7.37 7.88
CA GLN A 299 31.67 -8.14 7.50
C GLN A 299 30.54 -7.26 6.95
N ASP A 300 30.78 -5.95 6.78
CA ASP A 300 29.79 -4.99 6.30
C ASP A 300 29.37 -5.37 4.87
N PRO A 301 28.05 -5.53 4.60
CA PRO A 301 27.57 -6.07 3.32
C PRO A 301 27.82 -5.14 2.12
N ASP A 302 28.02 -3.86 2.38
CA ASP A 302 28.30 -2.83 1.40
C ASP A 302 29.75 -2.34 1.41
N LEU A 303 30.66 -3.10 2.02
CA LEU A 303 32.08 -2.78 2.03
C LEU A 303 32.63 -2.57 0.61
N GLY A 304 33.11 -1.36 0.35
CA GLY A 304 33.77 -0.99 -0.91
C GLY A 304 35.26 -1.36 -0.94
N GLY A 305 35.93 -1.38 0.19
CA GLY A 305 37.36 -1.68 0.35
C GLY A 305 38.01 -0.92 1.48
N TYR A 306 39.32 -0.79 1.40
CA TYR A 306 40.11 -0.18 2.48
C TYR A 306 41.04 0.93 1.96
N ASN A 307 41.28 1.94 2.82
CA ASN A 307 42.39 2.87 2.69
C ASN A 307 43.50 2.50 3.68
N VAL A 308 44.72 2.54 3.22
CA VAL A 308 45.93 2.29 4.03
C VAL A 308 46.69 3.57 4.24
N TYR A 309 47.00 3.84 5.47
CA TYR A 309 47.74 5.04 5.90
C TYR A 309 49.09 4.67 6.49
N ARG A 310 50.09 5.49 6.25
CA ARG A 310 51.45 5.33 6.77
C ARG A 310 51.98 6.66 7.29
N HIS A 311 52.72 6.59 8.35
CA HIS A 311 53.58 7.70 8.80
C HIS A 311 54.90 7.20 9.41
N THR A 312 55.81 8.10 9.71
CA THR A 312 57.03 7.88 10.46
C THR A 312 56.97 8.70 11.75
N ASP A 313 57.92 8.49 12.65
CA ASP A 313 57.98 9.24 13.90
C ASP A 313 57.85 10.75 13.68
N GLY A 314 56.91 11.38 14.40
CA GLY A 314 56.64 12.81 14.35
C GLY A 314 55.94 13.35 13.11
N THR A 315 55.47 12.48 12.18
CA THR A 315 54.72 12.89 10.98
C THR A 315 53.27 12.50 11.05
N GLN A 316 52.41 13.16 10.25
CA GLN A 316 51.00 12.81 10.17
C GLN A 316 50.76 11.61 9.22
N PRO A 317 49.77 10.77 9.49
CA PRO A 317 49.41 9.67 8.61
C PRO A 317 48.96 10.11 7.22
N VAL A 318 49.57 9.55 6.17
CA VAL A 318 49.27 9.82 4.76
C VAL A 318 48.73 8.55 4.10
N LYS A 319 47.69 8.70 3.29
CA LYS A 319 47.17 7.57 2.50
C LYS A 319 48.19 7.14 1.45
N ILE A 320 48.48 5.83 1.37
CA ILE A 320 49.50 5.28 0.48
C ILE A 320 48.95 4.42 -0.68
N ASN A 321 47.66 4.05 -0.64
CA ASN A 321 46.99 3.42 -1.77
C ASN A 321 46.27 4.45 -2.65
N ASN A 322 46.28 4.27 -3.96
CA ASN A 322 45.54 5.09 -4.92
C ASN A 322 44.07 4.68 -4.96
N ASP A 323 43.83 3.40 -5.27
CA ASP A 323 42.51 2.78 -5.33
C ASP A 323 42.24 2.00 -4.04
N LEU A 324 40.94 1.82 -3.72
CA LEU A 324 40.53 1.01 -2.56
C LEU A 324 41.09 -0.40 -2.64
N VAL A 325 41.77 -0.82 -1.58
CA VAL A 325 42.26 -2.18 -1.44
C VAL A 325 41.09 -3.13 -1.20
N LYS A 326 40.94 -4.16 -2.04
CA LYS A 326 39.79 -5.06 -2.01
C LYS A 326 39.97 -6.28 -1.10
N THR A 327 41.19 -6.54 -0.71
CA THR A 327 41.60 -7.68 0.16
C THR A 327 42.05 -7.14 1.51
N PRO A 328 41.95 -7.90 2.60
CA PRO A 328 42.44 -7.46 3.91
C PRO A 328 43.99 -7.63 4.02
N ALA A 329 44.70 -7.23 2.98
CA ALA A 329 46.17 -7.29 2.89
C ALA A 329 46.68 -6.20 1.93
N PHE A 330 47.82 -5.62 2.27
CA PHE A 330 48.49 -4.61 1.43
C PHE A 330 50.02 -4.76 1.56
N ARG A 331 50.74 -4.56 0.46
CA ARG A 331 52.21 -4.51 0.48
C ARG A 331 52.70 -3.12 0.24
N ASP A 332 53.51 -2.63 1.19
CA ASP A 332 54.29 -1.39 1.05
C ASP A 332 55.70 -1.69 0.61
N ASP A 333 55.98 -1.46 -0.66
CA ASP A 333 57.33 -1.63 -1.27
C ASP A 333 58.12 -0.31 -1.32
N LYS A 334 57.54 0.81 -0.80
CA LYS A 334 58.16 2.12 -0.80
C LYS A 334 58.73 2.46 0.59
N ILE A 335 59.56 1.57 1.12
CA ILE A 335 60.19 1.70 2.41
C ILE A 335 61.66 2.04 2.30
N GLN A 336 62.23 2.70 3.33
CA GLN A 336 63.64 3.03 3.42
C GLN A 336 64.31 2.26 4.56
N PRO A 337 65.50 1.69 4.37
CA PRO A 337 66.26 1.04 5.43
C PRO A 337 66.49 1.93 6.64
N GLY A 338 66.43 1.37 7.84
CA GLY A 338 66.63 2.09 9.11
C GLY A 338 65.43 2.90 9.59
N THR A 339 64.28 2.92 8.85
CA THR A 339 63.12 3.74 9.18
C THR A 339 62.06 2.88 9.88
N ARG A 340 61.45 3.44 10.96
CA ARG A 340 60.26 2.89 11.59
C ARG A 340 59.02 3.48 10.91
N TYR A 341 58.15 2.61 10.50
CA TYR A 341 56.85 2.97 9.92
C TYR A 341 55.68 2.57 10.83
N PHE A 342 54.68 3.41 10.87
CA PHE A 342 53.41 3.17 11.53
C PHE A 342 52.31 3.12 10.49
N TYR A 343 51.43 2.15 10.60
CA TYR A 343 50.35 1.90 9.66
C TYR A 343 49.01 1.88 10.36
N SER A 344 48.00 2.42 9.72
CA SER A 344 46.61 2.27 10.10
C SER A 344 45.74 2.04 8.85
N VAL A 345 44.57 1.43 9.02
CA VAL A 345 43.64 1.09 7.94
C VAL A 345 42.26 1.58 8.28
N SER A 346 41.55 2.14 7.31
CA SER A 346 40.12 2.43 7.40
C SER A 346 39.34 1.61 6.40
N ALA A 347 38.08 1.30 6.71
CA ALA A 347 37.13 0.69 5.80
C ALA A 347 36.28 1.76 5.10
N VAL A 348 35.98 1.55 3.84
CA VAL A 348 35.17 2.46 3.02
C VAL A 348 34.07 1.63 2.36
N ASP A 349 32.83 2.12 2.42
CA ASP A 349 31.69 1.47 1.77
C ASP A 349 31.56 1.82 0.28
N LEU A 350 30.53 1.30 -0.37
CA LEU A 350 30.22 1.56 -1.77
C LEU A 350 29.74 3.03 -2.03
N ARG A 351 29.42 3.76 -0.97
CA ARG A 351 28.99 5.17 -1.04
C ARG A 351 30.05 6.16 -0.58
N SER A 352 31.25 5.65 -0.34
CA SER A 352 32.41 6.43 0.07
C SER A 352 32.34 6.96 1.51
N ASN A 353 31.51 6.39 2.39
CA ASN A 353 31.61 6.64 3.82
C ASN A 353 32.82 5.89 4.35
N GLU A 354 33.73 6.60 5.03
CA GLU A 354 34.98 6.05 5.52
C GLU A 354 34.94 5.96 7.05
N SER A 355 35.33 4.80 7.59
CA SER A 355 35.42 4.55 9.03
C SER A 355 36.55 5.37 9.67
N ALA A 356 36.56 5.42 10.98
CA ALA A 356 37.76 5.79 11.71
C ALA A 356 38.92 4.84 11.35
N LYS A 357 40.16 5.29 11.54
CA LYS A 357 41.32 4.44 11.32
C LYS A 357 41.43 3.39 12.44
N SER A 358 41.99 2.22 12.11
CA SER A 358 42.32 1.14 13.05
C SER A 358 43.33 1.62 14.10
N GLU A 359 43.53 0.79 15.08
CA GLU A 359 44.77 0.88 15.90
C GLU A 359 45.99 0.75 15.00
N GLU A 360 47.09 1.41 15.39
CA GLU A 360 48.33 1.43 14.62
C GLU A 360 49.13 0.14 14.84
N ALA A 361 49.69 -0.38 13.76
CA ALA A 361 50.76 -1.37 13.77
C ALA A 361 52.04 -0.70 13.34
N SER A 362 53.17 -1.02 13.99
CA SER A 362 54.47 -0.45 13.60
C SER A 362 55.49 -1.54 13.26
N GLU A 363 56.34 -1.26 12.29
CA GLU A 363 57.41 -2.14 11.88
C GLU A 363 58.68 -1.33 11.51
N VAL A 364 59.83 -1.91 11.67
CA VAL A 364 61.12 -1.28 11.35
C VAL A 364 61.72 -1.97 10.10
N ALA A 365 62.04 -1.17 9.09
CA ALA A 365 62.83 -1.66 7.98
C ALA A 365 64.31 -1.70 8.44
N PRO A 366 64.93 -2.89 8.54
CA PRO A 366 66.34 -3.01 9.00
C PRO A 366 67.29 -2.21 8.14
N GLN A 367 68.41 -1.75 8.74
CA GLN A 367 69.52 -1.23 7.97
C GLN A 367 70.19 -2.39 7.22
N GLN A 368 70.41 -2.23 5.92
CA GLN A 368 71.12 -3.18 5.11
C GLN A 368 72.61 -3.15 5.37
#